data_9eba2b036ec1db2df75b3ae314ae703b
#
_entry.id   9eba2b036ec1db2df75b3ae314ae703b
#
_cell.length_a   1.000
_cell.length_b   1.000
_cell.length_c   1.000
_cell.angle_alpha   90.00
_cell.angle_beta   90.00
_cell.angle_gamma   90.00
#
_symmetry.space_group_name_H-M   'P 1'
#
loop_
_entity.id
_entity.type
_entity.pdbx_description
1 polymer ?
#
loop_
_entity_poly.entity_id
_entity_poly.type
_entity_poly.pdbx_seq_one_letter_code
_entity_poly.pdbx_strand_id
1 'polypeptide(L)'
;IVNGLVGSEMCIRDRKNVHHAKIINLNRKMNSKNFFHKNLKVSLIIFPVYLFFISIYNPVFAHHPFGMGESSTLTSWQGFISGIGHPLLGPDHLLFILAISLIGLRFPKKWILPLLGFGLIGSAIAQILSLPEFMIPYAEALVSLSLVLESLIILGYLPSSLLLPMISLHGYLIGGAIVGAEQSPLLSYFLGIFIGQGSLLLIVLYLSEHIGKILKNKNLVSGILIGIGAAFSWVALID
;
A
#
# COMPACT_ATOMS: atom_id res chain seq x y z
N ILE A 1 -21.66 16.88 -70.53
CA ILE A 1 -20.42 17.05 -69.68
C ILE A 1 -20.71 17.67 -68.32
N VAL A 2 -21.94 18.08 -68.01
CA VAL A 2 -22.28 18.74 -66.74
C VAL A 2 -22.59 17.75 -65.59
N ASN A 3 -22.99 16.54 -65.86
CA ASN A 3 -23.40 15.55 -64.86
C ASN A 3 -22.23 14.78 -64.16
N GLY A 4 -21.01 14.94 -64.65
CA GLY A 4 -19.83 14.23 -64.06
C GLY A 4 -19.20 15.00 -62.91
N LEU A 5 -19.35 16.31 -62.83
CA LEU A 5 -18.72 17.16 -61.81
C LEU A 5 -19.48 17.20 -60.49
N VAL A 6 -20.81 17.10 -60.48
CA VAL A 6 -21.63 17.11 -59.29
C VAL A 6 -21.44 15.85 -58.43
N GLY A 7 -21.23 14.70 -59.05
CA GLY A 7 -20.96 13.45 -58.32
C GLY A 7 -19.60 13.37 -57.62
N SER A 8 -18.58 14.01 -58.18
CA SER A 8 -17.22 14.03 -57.61
C SER A 8 -17.11 14.96 -56.39
N GLU A 9 -17.78 16.12 -56.42
CA GLU A 9 -17.79 17.06 -55.29
C GLU A 9 -18.57 16.48 -54.07
N MET A 10 -19.68 15.79 -54.32
CA MET A 10 -20.49 15.17 -53.28
C MET A 10 -19.71 14.03 -52.61
N CYS A 11 -18.98 13.20 -53.36
CA CYS A 11 -18.15 12.13 -52.82
C CYS A 11 -16.92 12.63 -52.02
N ILE A 12 -16.35 13.78 -52.38
CA ILE A 12 -15.24 14.40 -51.67
C ILE A 12 -15.74 15.05 -50.35
N ARG A 13 -16.94 15.63 -50.35
CA ARG A 13 -17.57 16.25 -49.19
C ARG A 13 -17.95 15.20 -48.15
N ASP A 14 -18.49 14.07 -48.54
CA ASP A 14 -18.83 12.96 -47.65
C ASP A 14 -17.56 12.34 -47.05
N ARG A 15 -16.49 12.17 -47.82
CA ARG A 15 -15.21 11.65 -47.32
C ARG A 15 -14.59 12.59 -46.30
N LYS A 16 -14.65 13.90 -46.44
CA LYS A 16 -14.19 14.91 -45.46
C LYS A 16 -15.03 14.85 -44.18
N ASN A 17 -16.33 14.70 -44.28
CA ASN A 17 -17.21 14.61 -43.10
C ASN A 17 -16.96 13.33 -42.30
N VAL A 18 -16.76 12.18 -42.95
CA VAL A 18 -16.42 10.91 -42.30
C VAL A 18 -15.06 11.00 -41.63
N HIS A 19 -14.06 11.62 -42.25
CA HIS A 19 -12.73 11.79 -41.69
C HIS A 19 -12.79 12.73 -40.45
N HIS A 20 -13.57 13.80 -40.50
CA HIS A 20 -13.74 14.73 -39.38
C HIS A 20 -14.46 14.07 -38.19
N ALA A 21 -15.51 13.28 -38.44
CA ALA A 21 -16.23 12.52 -37.43
C ALA A 21 -15.33 11.46 -36.77
N LYS A 22 -14.45 10.83 -37.54
CA LYS A 22 -13.48 9.85 -37.03
C LYS A 22 -12.42 10.47 -36.12
N ILE A 23 -11.94 11.68 -36.46
CA ILE A 23 -10.98 12.44 -35.65
C ILE A 23 -11.64 12.90 -34.34
N ILE A 24 -12.87 13.39 -34.37
CA ILE A 24 -13.61 13.81 -33.17
C ILE A 24 -13.84 12.62 -32.24
N ASN A 25 -14.20 11.45 -32.75
CA ASN A 25 -14.37 10.22 -31.97
C ASN A 25 -13.06 9.73 -31.34
N LEU A 26 -11.94 9.80 -32.07
CA LEU A 26 -10.61 9.46 -31.55
C LEU A 26 -10.20 10.42 -30.43
N ASN A 27 -10.38 11.72 -30.60
CA ASN A 27 -10.08 12.72 -29.58
C ASN A 27 -10.97 12.55 -28.34
N ARG A 28 -12.25 12.24 -28.50
CA ARG A 28 -13.15 11.94 -27.38
C ARG A 28 -12.73 10.69 -26.63
N LYS A 29 -12.32 9.63 -27.34
CA LYS A 29 -11.85 8.37 -26.73
C LYS A 29 -10.50 8.52 -26.00
N MET A 30 -9.58 9.34 -26.54
CA MET A 30 -8.32 9.69 -25.89
C MET A 30 -8.53 10.55 -24.65
N ASN A 31 -9.42 11.51 -24.71
CA ASN A 31 -9.72 12.40 -23.59
C ASN A 31 -10.42 11.64 -22.44
N SER A 32 -11.32 10.70 -22.76
CA SER A 32 -11.97 9.81 -21.80
C SER A 32 -10.96 8.88 -21.10
N LYS A 33 -10.01 8.29 -21.83
CA LYS A 33 -8.95 7.46 -21.25
C LYS A 33 -8.02 8.27 -20.34
N ASN A 34 -7.65 9.48 -20.75
CA ASN A 34 -6.81 10.36 -19.94
C ASN A 34 -7.53 10.85 -18.68
N PHE A 35 -8.84 11.13 -18.77
CA PHE A 35 -9.67 11.49 -17.62
C PHE A 35 -9.79 10.33 -16.63
N PHE A 36 -10.06 9.12 -17.10
CA PHE A 36 -10.13 7.93 -16.26
C PHE A 36 -8.80 7.64 -15.58
N HIS A 37 -7.68 7.68 -16.31
CA HIS A 37 -6.34 7.50 -15.77
C HIS A 37 -5.95 8.57 -14.74
N LYS A 38 -6.32 9.82 -14.97
CA LYS A 38 -6.06 10.91 -14.03
C LYS A 38 -6.83 10.72 -12.72
N ASN A 39 -8.12 10.37 -12.81
CA ASN A 39 -8.95 10.16 -11.63
C ASN A 39 -8.53 8.90 -10.85
N LEU A 40 -8.16 7.82 -11.53
CA LEU A 40 -7.64 6.62 -10.89
C LEU A 40 -6.35 6.90 -10.10
N LYS A 41 -5.43 7.71 -10.67
CA LYS A 41 -4.19 8.11 -9.98
C LYS A 41 -4.47 8.93 -8.73
N VAL A 42 -5.40 9.88 -8.81
CA VAL A 42 -5.81 10.70 -7.66
C VAL A 42 -6.45 9.84 -6.58
N SER A 43 -7.35 8.93 -6.93
CA SER A 43 -7.98 8.01 -5.98
C SER A 43 -6.97 7.09 -5.30
N LEU A 44 -5.97 6.57 -6.03
CA LEU A 44 -4.91 5.72 -5.47
C LEU A 44 -4.00 6.46 -4.49
N ILE A 45 -3.90 7.78 -4.57
CA ILE A 45 -3.15 8.60 -3.60
C ILE A 45 -4.05 8.97 -2.41
N ILE A 46 -5.28 9.41 -2.67
CA ILE A 46 -6.20 9.88 -1.63
C ILE A 46 -6.62 8.72 -0.71
N PHE A 47 -6.86 7.53 -1.25
CA PHE A 47 -7.34 6.39 -0.47
C PHE A 47 -6.39 5.98 0.67
N PRO A 48 -5.07 5.78 0.46
CA PRO A 48 -4.14 5.49 1.56
C PRO A 48 -4.02 6.64 2.56
N VAL A 49 -4.03 7.88 2.09
CA VAL A 49 -4.00 9.06 2.96
C VAL A 49 -5.26 9.10 3.84
N TYR A 50 -6.42 8.82 3.28
CA TYR A 50 -7.67 8.74 4.02
C TYR A 50 -7.65 7.60 5.05
N LEU A 51 -7.17 6.41 4.68
CA LEU A 51 -6.98 5.29 5.60
C LEU A 51 -6.03 5.66 6.75
N PHE A 52 -4.91 6.32 6.45
CA PHE A 52 -3.97 6.79 7.45
C PHE A 52 -4.62 7.73 8.47
N PHE A 53 -5.39 8.73 8.02
CA PHE A 53 -6.10 9.62 8.93
C PHE A 53 -7.17 8.89 9.76
N ILE A 54 -7.90 7.93 9.20
CA ILE A 54 -8.84 7.11 9.96
C ILE A 54 -8.12 6.30 11.05
N SER A 55 -6.95 5.72 10.73
CA SER A 55 -6.15 4.92 11.66
C SER A 55 -5.68 5.73 12.88
N ILE A 56 -5.30 6.99 12.67
CA ILE A 56 -4.89 7.89 13.76
C ILE A 56 -6.07 8.20 14.71
N TYR A 57 -7.29 8.34 14.18
CA TYR A 57 -8.47 8.64 15.00
C TYR A 57 -8.98 7.45 15.82
N ASN A 58 -8.63 6.21 15.46
CA ASN A 58 -9.11 4.99 16.10
C ASN A 58 -7.98 3.96 16.31
N PRO A 59 -6.93 4.29 17.08
CA PRO A 59 -5.78 3.39 17.27
C PRO A 59 -6.18 2.04 17.91
N VAL A 60 -7.17 2.04 18.79
CA VAL A 60 -7.67 0.82 19.46
C VAL A 60 -8.24 -0.20 18.46
N PHE A 61 -8.87 0.26 17.37
CA PHE A 61 -9.38 -0.64 16.32
C PHE A 61 -8.28 -1.17 15.39
N ALA A 62 -7.12 -0.53 15.34
CA ALA A 62 -6.01 -0.97 14.51
C ALA A 62 -5.33 -2.23 15.07
N HIS A 63 -5.23 -2.33 16.40
CA HIS A 63 -4.57 -3.47 17.06
C HIS A 63 -5.54 -4.66 17.25
N HIS A 64 -6.83 -4.42 17.47
CA HIS A 64 -7.82 -5.47 17.68
C HIS A 64 -9.14 -5.19 16.91
N PRO A 65 -9.10 -5.20 15.56
CA PRO A 65 -10.35 -5.10 14.81
C PRO A 65 -11.27 -6.25 15.20
N PHE A 66 -12.50 -5.95 15.59
CA PHE A 66 -13.53 -6.89 16.06
C PHE A 66 -13.39 -7.42 17.50
N GLY A 67 -12.68 -6.74 18.40
CA GLY A 67 -12.61 -7.14 19.81
C GLY A 67 -11.93 -8.50 20.03
N MET A 68 -10.91 -8.82 19.25
CA MET A 68 -10.23 -10.12 19.23
C MET A 68 -9.48 -10.46 20.52
N GLY A 69 -9.48 -9.59 21.52
CA GLY A 69 -8.81 -9.83 22.81
C GLY A 69 -9.53 -10.83 23.74
N GLU A 70 -10.78 -11.20 23.49
CA GLU A 70 -11.58 -11.99 24.44
C GLU A 70 -12.24 -13.25 23.87
N SER A 71 -12.22 -13.54 22.56
CA SER A 71 -12.97 -14.67 22.02
C SER A 71 -12.10 -15.70 21.28
N SER A 72 -12.03 -16.88 21.86
CA SER A 72 -11.59 -18.13 21.22
C SER A 72 -12.46 -18.57 20.03
N THR A 73 -13.56 -17.82 19.72
CA THR A 73 -14.57 -18.18 18.73
C THR A 73 -14.64 -17.26 17.53
N LEU A 74 -13.47 -16.91 16.95
CA LEU A 74 -13.42 -16.14 15.72
C LEU A 74 -13.95 -16.98 14.56
N THR A 75 -14.80 -16.38 13.73
CA THR A 75 -15.19 -16.98 12.45
C THR A 75 -14.09 -16.79 11.40
N SER A 76 -14.01 -17.70 10.43
CA SER A 76 -13.05 -17.57 9.30
C SER A 76 -13.19 -16.25 8.56
N TRP A 77 -14.44 -15.71 8.44
CA TRP A 77 -14.71 -14.43 7.82
C TRP A 77 -14.11 -13.25 8.61
N GLN A 78 -14.27 -13.27 9.92
CA GLN A 78 -13.67 -12.26 10.80
C GLN A 78 -12.14 -12.30 10.73
N GLY A 79 -11.56 -13.50 10.76
CA GLY A 79 -10.12 -13.68 10.54
C GLY A 79 -9.66 -13.09 9.21
N PHE A 80 -10.37 -13.38 8.12
CA PHE A 80 -10.04 -12.88 6.79
C PHE A 80 -10.08 -11.35 6.70
N ILE A 81 -11.17 -10.72 7.14
CA ILE A 81 -11.33 -9.26 7.13
C ILE A 81 -10.29 -8.59 8.04
N SER A 82 -10.02 -9.19 9.19
CA SER A 82 -8.99 -8.70 10.11
C SER A 82 -7.60 -8.75 9.48
N GLY A 83 -7.26 -9.84 8.79
CA GLY A 83 -5.99 -9.96 8.08
C GLY A 83 -5.82 -8.92 6.97
N ILE A 84 -6.89 -8.57 6.23
CA ILE A 84 -6.86 -7.46 5.26
C ILE A 84 -6.73 -6.11 5.98
N GLY A 85 -7.50 -5.92 7.04
CA GLY A 85 -7.59 -4.63 7.75
C GLY A 85 -6.31 -4.26 8.48
N HIS A 86 -5.62 -5.22 9.08
CA HIS A 86 -4.48 -4.95 9.94
C HIS A 86 -3.38 -4.14 9.25
N PRO A 87 -2.83 -4.53 8.09
CA PRO A 87 -1.82 -3.73 7.40
C PRO A 87 -2.34 -2.41 6.83
N LEU A 88 -3.66 -2.25 6.73
CA LEU A 88 -4.30 -1.03 6.23
C LEU A 88 -4.61 -0.02 7.33
N LEU A 89 -4.95 -0.51 8.53
CA LEU A 89 -5.43 0.30 9.65
C LEU A 89 -4.33 0.62 10.67
N GLY A 90 -3.22 -0.14 10.69
CA GLY A 90 -2.05 0.19 11.48
C GLY A 90 -1.29 1.37 10.85
N PRO A 91 -1.23 2.57 11.49
CA PRO A 91 -0.64 3.76 10.86
C PRO A 91 0.85 3.59 10.56
N ASP A 92 1.59 2.92 11.42
CA ASP A 92 2.99 2.58 11.25
C ASP A 92 3.23 1.58 10.12
N HIS A 93 2.41 0.53 10.04
CA HIS A 93 2.46 -0.49 8.99
C HIS A 93 2.11 0.09 7.62
N LEU A 94 1.04 0.90 7.56
CA LEU A 94 0.62 1.57 6.34
C LEU A 94 1.68 2.54 5.84
N LEU A 95 2.25 3.37 6.74
CA LEU A 95 3.31 4.33 6.40
C LEU A 95 4.56 3.62 5.92
N PHE A 96 4.97 2.54 6.59
CA PHE A 96 6.11 1.74 6.19
C PHE A 96 5.94 1.20 4.76
N ILE A 97 4.81 0.56 4.45
CA ILE A 97 4.56 0.04 3.10
C ILE A 97 4.49 1.18 2.06
N LEU A 98 3.87 2.32 2.41
CA LEU A 98 3.81 3.46 1.51
C LEU A 98 5.19 4.08 1.25
N ALA A 99 6.05 4.15 2.27
CA ALA A 99 7.39 4.69 2.15
C ALA A 99 8.30 3.83 1.26
N ILE A 100 8.04 2.51 1.15
CA ILE A 100 8.69 1.65 0.14
C ILE A 100 8.52 2.22 -1.28
N SER A 101 7.38 2.87 -1.59
CA SER A 101 7.17 3.50 -2.90
C SER A 101 8.19 4.57 -3.23
N LEU A 102 8.73 5.25 -2.23
CA LEU A 102 9.71 6.32 -2.38
C LEU A 102 11.11 5.78 -2.65
N ILE A 103 11.38 4.57 -2.13
CA ILE A 103 12.60 3.82 -2.43
C ILE A 103 12.48 3.22 -3.85
N GLY A 104 11.26 2.94 -4.27
CA GLY A 104 10.89 2.16 -5.45
C GLY A 104 11.29 2.73 -6.81
N LEU A 105 11.79 3.96 -6.91
CA LEU A 105 12.46 4.44 -8.14
C LEU A 105 13.66 3.55 -8.53
N ARG A 106 14.11 2.73 -7.60
CA ARG A 106 15.19 1.75 -7.76
C ARG A 106 14.74 0.31 -7.52
N PHE A 107 13.44 0.08 -7.17
CA PHE A 107 12.91 -1.25 -6.85
C PHE A 107 12.32 -1.92 -8.09
N PRO A 108 12.95 -2.97 -8.60
CA PRO A 108 12.33 -3.80 -9.63
C PRO A 108 11.19 -4.62 -9.05
N LYS A 109 10.21 -4.96 -9.90
CA LYS A 109 9.05 -5.84 -9.59
C LYS A 109 9.43 -7.13 -8.84
N LYS A 110 10.68 -7.59 -9.00
CA LYS A 110 11.23 -8.78 -8.31
C LYS A 110 11.23 -8.70 -6.77
N TRP A 111 11.06 -7.52 -6.17
CA TRP A 111 11.05 -7.35 -4.72
C TRP A 111 9.68 -7.60 -4.08
N ILE A 112 8.58 -7.61 -4.83
CA ILE A 112 7.22 -7.80 -4.29
C ILE A 112 7.13 -9.16 -3.59
N LEU A 113 7.54 -10.23 -4.25
CA LEU A 113 7.47 -11.58 -3.67
C LEU A 113 8.35 -11.75 -2.43
N PRO A 114 9.63 -11.32 -2.41
CA PRO A 114 10.43 -11.34 -1.19
C PRO A 114 9.80 -10.52 -0.05
N LEU A 115 9.34 -9.30 -0.28
CA LEU A 115 8.72 -8.48 0.76
C LEU A 115 7.45 -9.14 1.31
N LEU A 116 6.58 -9.64 0.45
CA LEU A 116 5.38 -10.36 0.85
C LEU A 116 5.72 -11.63 1.63
N GLY A 117 6.67 -12.41 1.13
CA GLY A 117 7.13 -13.66 1.77
C GLY A 117 7.72 -13.42 3.16
N PHE A 118 8.61 -12.44 3.30
CA PHE A 118 9.22 -12.10 4.61
C PHE A 118 8.19 -11.55 5.60
N GLY A 119 7.20 -10.76 5.14
CA GLY A 119 6.08 -10.33 5.99
C GLY A 119 5.26 -11.52 6.51
N LEU A 120 4.88 -12.46 5.64
CA LEU A 120 4.16 -13.68 6.03
C LEU A 120 4.98 -14.60 6.93
N ILE A 121 6.29 -14.74 6.68
CA ILE A 121 7.19 -15.50 7.54
C ILE A 121 7.23 -14.89 8.94
N GLY A 122 7.33 -13.55 9.04
CA GLY A 122 7.25 -12.86 10.32
C GLY A 122 5.95 -13.18 11.06
N SER A 123 4.80 -13.11 10.38
CA SER A 123 3.49 -13.44 10.94
C SER A 123 3.41 -14.92 11.39
N ALA A 124 4.01 -15.83 10.64
CA ALA A 124 4.06 -17.25 11.01
C ALA A 124 4.97 -17.51 12.22
N ILE A 125 6.09 -16.80 12.33
CA ILE A 125 7.00 -16.91 13.49
C ILE A 125 6.26 -16.49 14.77
N ALA A 126 5.39 -15.48 14.74
CA ALA A 126 4.61 -15.05 15.88
C ALA A 126 3.68 -16.15 16.45
N GLN A 127 3.24 -17.10 15.62
CA GLN A 127 2.42 -18.23 16.07
C GLN A 127 3.21 -19.27 16.86
N ILE A 128 4.52 -19.32 16.68
CA ILE A 128 5.41 -20.31 17.33
C ILE A 128 6.15 -19.68 18.50
N LEU A 129 6.55 -18.43 18.34
CA LEU A 129 7.36 -17.68 19.30
C LEU A 129 6.62 -16.38 19.67
N SER A 130 5.84 -16.43 20.73
CA SER A 130 5.19 -15.24 21.30
C SER A 130 6.17 -14.44 22.15
N LEU A 131 6.13 -13.12 22.01
CA LEU A 131 6.88 -12.22 22.90
C LEU A 131 6.21 -12.17 24.27
N PRO A 132 7.00 -12.12 25.36
CA PRO A 132 6.47 -11.73 26.67
C PRO A 132 5.86 -10.33 26.62
N GLU A 133 4.79 -10.10 27.38
CA GLU A 133 4.04 -8.84 27.37
C GLU A 133 4.93 -7.60 27.59
N PHE A 134 5.92 -7.70 28.52
CA PHE A 134 6.83 -6.59 28.79
C PHE A 134 7.74 -6.23 27.60
N MET A 135 7.86 -7.09 26.58
CA MET A 135 8.66 -6.84 25.37
C MET A 135 7.84 -6.23 24.23
N ILE A 136 6.51 -6.27 24.32
CA ILE A 136 5.64 -5.76 23.24
C ILE A 136 5.91 -4.28 22.95
N PRO A 137 5.99 -3.35 23.94
CA PRO A 137 6.28 -1.94 23.67
C PRO A 137 7.62 -1.72 22.95
N TYR A 138 8.64 -2.53 23.26
CA TYR A 138 9.92 -2.44 22.57
C TYR A 138 9.84 -2.92 21.14
N ALA A 139 9.04 -3.96 20.86
CA ALA A 139 8.83 -4.44 19.50
C ALA A 139 8.04 -3.41 18.66
N GLU A 140 7.03 -2.78 19.22
CA GLU A 140 6.27 -1.68 18.59
C GLU A 140 7.17 -0.46 18.33
N ALA A 141 8.01 -0.09 19.29
CA ALA A 141 8.98 0.96 19.11
C ALA A 141 9.98 0.67 17.97
N LEU A 142 10.45 -0.58 17.86
CA LEU A 142 11.34 -1.02 16.77
C LEU A 142 10.64 -0.98 15.41
N VAL A 143 9.36 -1.38 15.34
CA VAL A 143 8.55 -1.28 14.13
C VAL A 143 8.41 0.18 13.71
N SER A 144 8.07 1.07 14.63
CA SER A 144 7.99 2.50 14.35
C SER A 144 9.35 3.10 13.95
N LEU A 145 10.45 2.66 14.58
CA LEU A 145 11.81 3.07 14.24
C LEU A 145 12.22 2.60 12.83
N SER A 146 11.58 1.58 12.28
CA SER A 146 11.82 1.14 10.89
C SER A 146 11.57 2.25 9.87
N LEU A 147 10.65 3.20 10.14
CA LEU A 147 10.41 4.39 9.30
C LEU A 147 11.65 5.31 9.25
N VAL A 148 12.38 5.41 10.36
CA VAL A 148 13.66 6.16 10.41
C VAL A 148 14.70 5.47 9.54
N LEU A 149 14.84 4.14 9.69
CA LEU A 149 15.78 3.36 8.89
C LEU A 149 15.43 3.39 7.40
N GLU A 150 14.15 3.32 7.07
CA GLU A 150 13.65 3.43 5.70
C GLU A 150 13.98 4.81 5.09
N SER A 151 13.86 5.86 5.87
CA SER A 151 14.28 7.21 5.47
C SER A 151 15.77 7.29 5.14
N LEU A 152 16.61 6.62 5.92
CA LEU A 152 18.05 6.51 5.64
C LEU A 152 18.33 5.70 4.36
N ILE A 153 17.50 4.70 4.05
CA ILE A 153 17.56 3.98 2.76
C ILE A 153 17.17 4.92 1.60
N ILE A 154 16.11 5.73 1.76
CA ILE A 154 15.66 6.72 0.76
C ILE A 154 16.78 7.74 0.47
N LEU A 155 17.48 8.17 1.50
CA LEU A 155 18.62 9.09 1.39
C LEU A 155 19.88 8.42 0.81
N GLY A 156 19.92 7.09 0.81
CA GLY A 156 21.04 6.31 0.27
C GLY A 156 22.15 6.00 1.29
N TYR A 157 21.91 6.22 2.57
CA TYR A 157 22.87 5.87 3.65
C TYR A 157 22.85 4.40 4.01
N LEU A 158 21.75 3.70 3.80
CA LEU A 158 21.57 2.27 4.13
C LEU A 158 21.18 1.46 2.89
N PRO A 159 21.56 0.16 2.86
CA PRO A 159 21.18 -0.73 1.77
C PRO A 159 19.71 -1.12 1.87
N SER A 160 19.06 -1.23 0.72
CA SER A 160 17.65 -1.60 0.62
C SER A 160 17.32 -3.04 1.06
N SER A 161 18.33 -3.91 1.17
CA SER A 161 18.14 -5.27 1.71
C SER A 161 17.62 -5.28 3.16
N LEU A 162 17.84 -4.21 3.93
CA LEU A 162 17.30 -4.06 5.28
C LEU A 162 15.76 -4.01 5.33
N LEU A 163 15.10 -3.75 4.22
CA LEU A 163 13.63 -3.83 4.17
C LEU A 163 13.08 -5.23 4.46
N LEU A 164 13.84 -6.28 4.14
CA LEU A 164 13.40 -7.66 4.38
C LEU A 164 13.23 -7.99 5.87
N PRO A 165 14.24 -7.77 6.73
CA PRO A 165 14.03 -7.96 8.17
C PRO A 165 13.04 -6.97 8.76
N MET A 166 12.95 -5.73 8.26
CA MET A 166 11.96 -4.76 8.73
C MET A 166 10.54 -5.23 8.46
N ILE A 167 10.21 -5.63 7.22
CA ILE A 167 8.86 -6.13 6.91
C ILE A 167 8.54 -7.44 7.63
N SER A 168 9.54 -8.25 7.92
CA SER A 168 9.36 -9.45 8.75
C SER A 168 8.99 -9.09 10.20
N LEU A 169 9.58 -8.04 10.76
CA LEU A 169 9.23 -7.55 12.09
C LEU A 169 7.81 -6.96 12.12
N HIS A 170 7.42 -6.19 11.10
CA HIS A 170 6.04 -5.75 10.93
C HIS A 170 5.08 -6.93 10.85
N GLY A 171 5.40 -7.94 10.03
CA GLY A 171 4.62 -9.17 9.92
C GLY A 171 4.49 -9.89 11.24
N TYR A 172 5.56 -9.93 12.05
CA TYR A 172 5.56 -10.56 13.36
C TYR A 172 4.52 -9.93 14.30
N LEU A 173 4.49 -8.60 14.41
CA LEU A 173 3.48 -7.92 15.23
C LEU A 173 2.06 -8.11 14.69
N ILE A 174 1.89 -8.06 13.35
CA ILE A 174 0.60 -8.35 12.71
C ILE A 174 0.14 -9.77 13.05
N GLY A 175 1.03 -10.75 12.97
CA GLY A 175 0.72 -12.15 13.30
C GLY A 175 0.44 -12.35 14.79
N GLY A 176 1.07 -11.56 15.65
CA GLY A 176 0.87 -11.61 17.11
C GLY A 176 -0.58 -11.31 17.53
N ALA A 177 -1.29 -10.51 16.76
CA ALA A 177 -2.67 -10.13 17.04
C ALA A 177 -3.69 -11.29 16.97
N ILE A 178 -3.33 -12.45 16.41
CA ILE A 178 -4.23 -13.61 16.26
C ILE A 178 -3.69 -14.87 16.95
N VAL A 179 -2.67 -14.74 17.76
CA VAL A 179 -2.11 -15.87 18.51
C VAL A 179 -3.18 -16.49 19.40
N GLY A 180 -3.30 -17.83 19.36
CA GLY A 180 -4.30 -18.58 20.15
C GLY A 180 -5.66 -18.78 19.45
N ALA A 181 -5.87 -18.24 18.25
CA ALA A 181 -7.05 -18.53 17.47
C ALA A 181 -7.10 -19.97 16.93
N GLU A 182 -8.29 -20.49 16.66
CA GLU A 182 -8.47 -21.78 16.01
C GLU A 182 -7.84 -21.81 14.59
N GLN A 183 -7.59 -23.01 14.06
CA GLN A 183 -6.92 -23.16 12.75
C GLN A 183 -7.63 -22.48 11.58
N SER A 184 -8.98 -22.55 11.56
CA SER A 184 -9.75 -22.01 10.43
C SER A 184 -9.69 -20.47 10.35
N PRO A 185 -9.94 -19.71 11.42
CA PRO A 185 -9.72 -18.26 11.46
C PRO A 185 -8.27 -17.87 11.20
N LEU A 186 -7.31 -18.65 11.72
CA LEU A 186 -5.89 -18.39 11.52
C LEU A 186 -5.49 -18.46 10.04
N LEU A 187 -5.85 -19.52 9.33
CA LEU A 187 -5.60 -19.64 7.89
C LEU A 187 -6.25 -18.52 7.08
N SER A 188 -7.49 -18.18 7.43
CA SER A 188 -8.22 -17.08 6.79
C SER A 188 -7.56 -15.73 7.03
N TYR A 189 -7.01 -15.52 8.22
CA TYR A 189 -6.25 -14.31 8.56
C TYR A 189 -4.97 -14.19 7.73
N PHE A 190 -4.19 -15.26 7.59
CA PHE A 190 -3.01 -15.28 6.74
C PHE A 190 -3.34 -14.99 5.27
N LEU A 191 -4.45 -15.54 4.78
CA LEU A 191 -4.95 -15.22 3.45
C LEU A 191 -5.32 -13.74 3.32
N GLY A 192 -5.95 -13.19 4.36
CA GLY A 192 -6.26 -11.76 4.46
C GLY A 192 -5.01 -10.88 4.42
N ILE A 193 -3.98 -11.21 5.20
CA ILE A 193 -2.69 -10.49 5.17
C ILE A 193 -2.06 -10.58 3.78
N PHE A 194 -2.03 -11.76 3.18
CA PHE A 194 -1.47 -11.95 1.84
C PHE A 194 -2.14 -11.03 0.81
N ILE A 195 -3.46 -10.96 0.84
CA ILE A 195 -4.23 -10.11 -0.09
C ILE A 195 -4.06 -8.62 0.26
N GLY A 196 -4.19 -8.25 1.53
CA GLY A 196 -4.09 -6.86 2.00
C GLY A 196 -2.71 -6.27 1.75
N GLN A 197 -1.67 -6.92 2.25
CA GLN A 197 -0.28 -6.51 2.07
C GLN A 197 0.16 -6.59 0.60
N GLY A 198 -0.23 -7.66 -0.11
CA GLY A 198 0.07 -7.82 -1.52
C GLY A 198 -0.56 -6.74 -2.38
N SER A 199 -1.81 -6.37 -2.11
CA SER A 199 -2.51 -5.28 -2.81
C SER A 199 -1.83 -3.94 -2.56
N LEU A 200 -1.43 -3.65 -1.32
CA LEU A 200 -0.68 -2.43 -0.98
C LEU A 200 0.66 -2.38 -1.71
N LEU A 201 1.43 -3.46 -1.72
CA LEU A 201 2.71 -3.51 -2.43
C LEU A 201 2.55 -3.31 -3.94
N LEU A 202 1.47 -3.83 -4.55
CA LEU A 202 1.16 -3.59 -5.96
C LEU A 202 0.77 -2.13 -6.22
N ILE A 203 -0.03 -1.52 -5.33
CA ILE A 203 -0.38 -0.10 -5.40
C ILE A 203 0.89 0.74 -5.27
N VAL A 204 1.75 0.44 -4.30
CA VAL A 204 3.03 1.11 -4.06
C VAL A 204 3.94 1.01 -5.28
N LEU A 205 4.04 -0.16 -5.92
CA LEU A 205 4.81 -0.33 -7.14
C LEU A 205 4.28 0.55 -8.28
N TYR A 206 2.97 0.56 -8.47
CA TYR A 206 2.33 1.41 -9.48
C TYR A 206 2.54 2.90 -9.19
N LEU A 207 2.43 3.31 -7.93
CA LEU A 207 2.66 4.69 -7.49
C LEU A 207 4.13 5.10 -7.65
N SER A 208 5.08 4.21 -7.40
CA SER A 208 6.51 4.51 -7.47
C SER A 208 6.94 5.07 -8.83
N GLU A 209 6.34 4.56 -9.92
CA GLU A 209 6.58 5.04 -11.28
C GLU A 209 6.11 6.50 -11.50
N HIS A 210 5.16 6.97 -10.69
CA HIS A 210 4.51 8.28 -10.84
C HIS A 210 4.97 9.30 -9.78
N ILE A 211 5.10 8.85 -8.53
CA ILE A 211 5.47 9.70 -7.38
C ILE A 211 6.90 10.22 -7.50
N GLY A 212 7.80 9.43 -8.06
CA GLY A 212 9.19 9.85 -8.23
C GLY A 212 9.39 11.06 -9.14
N LYS A 213 8.40 11.37 -9.98
CA LYS A 213 8.37 12.60 -10.78
C LYS A 213 7.83 13.80 -10.00
N ILE A 214 7.03 13.57 -8.96
CA ILE A 214 6.33 14.58 -8.16
C ILE A 214 7.16 14.96 -6.92
N LEU A 215 7.77 13.98 -6.26
CA LEU A 215 8.57 14.19 -5.05
C LEU A 215 10.02 14.54 -5.39
N LYS A 216 10.25 15.80 -5.78
CA LYS A 216 11.59 16.31 -6.06
C LYS A 216 12.45 16.43 -4.80
N ASN A 217 11.85 16.54 -3.62
CA ASN A 217 12.55 16.82 -2.37
C ASN A 217 12.56 15.59 -1.43
N LYS A 218 13.49 14.66 -1.70
CA LYS A 218 13.69 13.46 -0.88
C LYS A 218 14.02 13.79 0.58
N ASN A 219 14.77 14.88 0.82
CA ASN A 219 15.19 15.27 2.16
C ASN A 219 13.98 15.67 3.02
N LEU A 220 13.02 16.41 2.45
CA LEU A 220 11.80 16.80 3.16
C LEU A 220 10.98 15.57 3.56
N VAL A 221 10.75 14.66 2.60
CA VAL A 221 9.98 13.44 2.87
C VAL A 221 10.67 12.56 3.90
N SER A 222 11.97 12.35 3.76
CA SER A 222 12.75 11.59 4.75
C SER A 222 12.71 12.25 6.13
N GLY A 223 12.80 13.58 6.20
CA GLY A 223 12.67 14.31 7.46
C GLY A 223 11.30 14.10 8.14
N ILE A 224 10.23 14.12 7.36
CA ILE A 224 8.87 13.83 7.86
C ILE A 224 8.78 12.40 8.40
N LEU A 225 9.25 11.40 7.64
CA LEU A 225 9.22 10.00 8.07
C LEU A 225 10.08 9.74 9.32
N ILE A 226 11.25 10.39 9.42
CA ILE A 226 12.10 10.35 10.63
C ILE A 226 11.33 10.91 11.81
N GLY A 227 10.68 12.06 11.66
CA GLY A 227 9.91 12.69 12.72
C GLY A 227 8.75 11.82 13.20
N ILE A 228 7.99 11.23 12.26
CA ILE A 228 6.86 10.34 12.58
C ILE A 228 7.37 9.05 13.25
N GLY A 229 8.39 8.41 12.68
CA GLY A 229 8.94 7.17 13.23
C GLY A 229 9.51 7.36 14.64
N ALA A 230 10.23 8.46 14.90
CA ALA A 230 10.73 8.79 16.22
C ALA A 230 9.59 9.08 17.22
N ALA A 231 8.56 9.82 16.81
CA ALA A 231 7.41 10.11 17.64
C ALA A 231 6.63 8.84 18.02
N PHE A 232 6.34 7.97 17.06
CA PHE A 232 5.65 6.70 17.31
C PHE A 232 6.47 5.77 18.20
N SER A 233 7.81 5.69 17.97
CA SER A 233 8.70 4.91 18.84
C SER A 233 8.69 5.41 20.27
N TRP A 234 8.66 6.72 20.45
CA TRP A 234 8.59 7.32 21.77
C TRP A 234 7.27 6.99 22.47
N VAL A 235 6.14 7.15 21.78
CA VAL A 235 4.80 6.83 22.32
C VAL A 235 4.74 5.36 22.75
N ALA A 236 5.19 4.43 21.90
CA ALA A 236 5.17 3.01 22.22
C ALA A 236 6.01 2.63 23.47
N LEU A 237 6.96 3.45 23.87
CA LEU A 237 7.81 3.18 25.06
C LEU A 237 7.25 3.79 26.35
N ILE A 238 6.32 4.75 26.27
CA ILE A 238 5.79 5.44 27.44
C ILE A 238 4.35 5.02 27.80
N ASP A 239 3.63 4.38 26.88
CA ASP A 239 2.31 3.76 27.10
C ASP A 239 2.46 2.39 27.77
#